data_7d5afe39aed87acf7ed45260419c7619
#
_entry.id   7d5afe39aed87acf7ed45260419c7619
#
_cell.length_a   1.000
_cell.length_b   1.000
_cell.length_c   1.000
_cell.angle_alpha   90.00
_cell.angle_beta   90.00
_cell.angle_gamma   90.00
#
_symmetry.space_group_name_H-M   'P 1'
#
loop_
_entity.id
_entity.type
_entity.pdbx_description
1 polymer ?
#
loop_
_entity_poly.entity_id
_entity_poly.type
_entity_poly.pdbx_seq_one_letter_code
_entity_poly.pdbx_strand_id
1 'polypeptide(L)'
;MRQFNVSRHTVRLALGELVSEGWLYREQGAGTFCTDRTNRDQYQSQENPTKNIAIVTTYISEYIFPSIIRGAEAHLSKEGYHVSIFNTNNKYDQEKQILSKILAGNYDGIIIEPTNSASSNPNLRYYLNLERENIPYVMINASYEELEPVSFMMDDVKGGYLQTKHLIELGHQHIACIYKTDDAQGQKRLKGYIKAHRDLDILLNPKNIITYQTENELSTPITG
;
A
#
# COMPACT_ATOMS: atom_id res chain seq x y z
N MET A 1 -15.73 40.19 -17.08
CA MET A 1 -14.39 40.70 -17.40
C MET A 1 -14.05 41.94 -16.59
N ARG A 2 -14.92 42.99 -16.54
CA ARG A 2 -14.67 44.15 -15.65
C ARG A 2 -14.63 43.82 -14.16
N GLN A 3 -15.30 42.76 -13.75
CA GLN A 3 -15.41 42.33 -12.33
C GLN A 3 -14.13 41.68 -11.78
N PHE A 4 -13.30 41.04 -12.61
CA PHE A 4 -12.10 40.31 -12.19
C PHE A 4 -10.79 40.91 -12.69
N ASN A 5 -10.84 42.06 -13.36
CA ASN A 5 -9.69 42.80 -13.88
C ASN A 5 -8.67 41.96 -14.69
N VAL A 6 -9.16 41.00 -15.47
CA VAL A 6 -8.35 40.08 -16.30
C VAL A 6 -8.64 40.25 -17.79
N SER A 7 -7.64 39.93 -18.63
CA SER A 7 -7.75 40.02 -20.09
C SER A 7 -8.67 38.93 -20.67
N ARG A 8 -9.24 39.20 -21.86
CA ARG A 8 -9.99 38.16 -22.61
C ARG A 8 -9.15 36.96 -22.95
N HIS A 9 -7.85 37.17 -23.17
CA HIS A 9 -6.91 36.08 -23.46
C HIS A 9 -6.71 35.16 -22.24
N THR A 10 -6.52 35.74 -21.06
CA THR A 10 -6.40 35.03 -19.80
C THR A 10 -7.64 34.16 -19.51
N VAL A 11 -8.83 34.71 -19.72
CA VAL A 11 -10.09 33.93 -19.54
C VAL A 11 -10.19 32.79 -20.55
N ARG A 12 -9.77 32.99 -21.81
CA ARG A 12 -9.78 31.93 -22.83
C ARG A 12 -8.81 30.80 -22.50
N LEU A 13 -7.62 31.09 -21.98
CA LEU A 13 -6.66 30.11 -21.55
C LEU A 13 -7.22 29.30 -20.39
N ALA A 14 -7.70 29.94 -19.33
CA ALA A 14 -8.29 29.29 -18.18
C ALA A 14 -9.50 28.39 -18.56
N LEU A 15 -10.38 28.86 -19.43
CA LEU A 15 -11.49 28.05 -19.95
C LEU A 15 -10.98 26.88 -20.81
N GLY A 16 -9.87 27.06 -21.53
CA GLY A 16 -9.23 25.99 -22.30
C GLY A 16 -8.69 24.88 -21.39
N GLU A 17 -8.00 25.25 -20.32
CA GLU A 17 -7.50 24.33 -19.30
C GLU A 17 -8.65 23.57 -18.62
N LEU A 18 -9.70 24.29 -18.19
CA LEU A 18 -10.86 23.67 -17.56
C LEU A 18 -11.62 22.71 -18.51
N VAL A 19 -11.60 22.97 -19.81
CA VAL A 19 -12.14 22.04 -20.82
C VAL A 19 -11.24 20.82 -20.97
N SER A 20 -9.91 20.99 -21.01
CA SER A 20 -8.96 19.87 -21.09
C SER A 20 -8.97 19.00 -19.85
N GLU A 21 -9.27 19.57 -18.68
CA GLU A 21 -9.43 18.89 -17.40
C GLU A 21 -10.85 18.28 -17.20
N GLY A 22 -11.74 18.45 -18.18
CA GLY A 22 -13.10 17.91 -18.16
C GLY A 22 -14.07 18.60 -17.19
N TRP A 23 -13.73 19.79 -16.67
CA TRP A 23 -14.62 20.61 -15.83
C TRP A 23 -15.69 21.32 -16.64
N LEU A 24 -15.35 21.64 -17.89
CA LEU A 24 -16.22 22.32 -18.83
C LEU A 24 -16.27 21.54 -20.15
N TYR A 25 -17.37 21.68 -20.89
CA TYR A 25 -17.43 21.22 -22.27
C TYR A 25 -17.87 22.38 -23.18
N ARG A 26 -17.46 22.31 -24.45
CA ARG A 26 -17.83 23.29 -25.47
C ARG A 26 -18.83 22.69 -26.42
N GLU A 27 -19.91 23.40 -26.63
CA GLU A 27 -20.91 23.08 -27.65
C GLU A 27 -20.86 24.13 -28.77
N GLN A 28 -20.69 23.67 -30.01
CA GLN A 28 -20.50 24.56 -31.14
C GLN A 28 -21.78 25.40 -31.40
N GLY A 29 -21.65 26.71 -31.35
CA GLY A 29 -22.78 27.63 -31.50
C GLY A 29 -23.55 27.92 -30.21
N ALA A 30 -23.44 27.14 -29.17
CA ALA A 30 -24.18 27.30 -27.91
C ALA A 30 -23.34 27.90 -26.77
N GLY A 31 -22.03 27.56 -26.67
CA GLY A 31 -21.17 28.12 -25.63
C GLY A 31 -20.25 27.14 -24.90
N THR A 32 -19.86 27.55 -23.70
CA THR A 32 -19.07 26.70 -22.77
C THR A 32 -19.90 26.48 -21.51
N PHE A 33 -20.08 25.27 -21.13
CA PHE A 33 -20.95 24.83 -20.02
C PHE A 33 -20.16 24.04 -18.99
N CYS A 34 -20.61 24.06 -17.73
CA CYS A 34 -20.07 23.18 -16.69
C CYS A 34 -20.49 21.74 -16.96
N THR A 35 -19.55 20.83 -16.82
CA THR A 35 -19.85 19.38 -16.85
C THR A 35 -20.67 19.01 -15.62
N ASP A 36 -21.82 18.39 -15.81
CA ASP A 36 -22.64 17.92 -14.70
C ASP A 36 -21.95 16.74 -14.04
N ARG A 37 -21.50 16.94 -12.82
CA ARG A 37 -20.81 15.92 -12.03
C ARG A 37 -21.74 14.81 -11.52
N THR A 38 -23.03 15.08 -11.42
CA THR A 38 -23.99 14.04 -11.00
C THR A 38 -24.17 12.95 -12.05
N ASN A 39 -23.77 13.22 -13.30
CA ASN A 39 -23.77 12.23 -14.38
C ASN A 39 -22.41 11.57 -14.65
N ARG A 40 -21.34 11.93 -13.92
CA ARG A 40 -20.02 11.29 -14.09
C ARG A 40 -20.07 9.81 -13.72
N ASP A 41 -20.91 9.44 -12.76
CA ASP A 41 -21.14 8.04 -12.37
C ASP A 41 -21.87 7.23 -13.46
N GLN A 42 -22.54 7.89 -14.41
CA GLN A 42 -23.23 7.21 -15.53
C GLN A 42 -22.37 7.11 -16.81
N TYR A 43 -21.38 7.97 -16.99
CA TYR A 43 -20.50 7.91 -18.18
C TYR A 43 -19.23 7.11 -17.98
N GLN A 44 -18.79 6.86 -16.72
CA GLN A 44 -17.67 5.98 -16.42
C GLN A 44 -18.05 4.49 -16.27
N SER A 45 -19.34 4.15 -16.31
CA SER A 45 -19.82 2.80 -16.09
C SER A 45 -20.01 1.94 -17.36
N GLN A 46 -19.42 2.31 -18.50
CA GLN A 46 -19.49 1.50 -19.74
C GLN A 46 -18.14 1.25 -20.45
N GLU A 47 -17.02 1.50 -19.83
CA GLU A 47 -15.84 0.74 -20.24
C GLU A 47 -15.95 -0.63 -19.59
N ASN A 48 -16.11 -1.66 -20.41
CA ASN A 48 -15.99 -3.04 -19.95
C ASN A 48 -14.73 -3.12 -19.08
N PRO A 49 -14.81 -3.67 -17.86
CA PRO A 49 -13.64 -3.79 -17.01
C PRO A 49 -12.51 -4.39 -17.81
N THR A 50 -11.33 -3.79 -17.75
CA THR A 50 -10.16 -4.26 -18.49
C THR A 50 -9.75 -5.64 -18.02
N LYS A 51 -10.29 -6.04 -16.86
CA LYS A 51 -9.99 -7.28 -16.14
C LYS A 51 -8.50 -7.41 -15.81
N ASN A 52 -7.84 -6.29 -15.54
CA ASN A 52 -6.44 -6.26 -15.15
C ASN A 52 -6.30 -5.91 -13.67
N ILE A 53 -5.66 -6.78 -12.90
CA ILE A 53 -5.34 -6.55 -11.49
C ILE A 53 -3.82 -6.50 -11.33
N ALA A 54 -3.34 -5.50 -10.59
CA ALA A 54 -1.95 -5.42 -10.18
C ALA A 54 -1.75 -6.09 -8.83
N ILE A 55 -0.75 -6.97 -8.71
CA ILE A 55 -0.24 -7.47 -7.43
C ILE A 55 1.14 -6.84 -7.24
N VAL A 56 1.28 -6.06 -6.19
CA VAL A 56 2.51 -5.34 -5.84
C VAL A 56 3.01 -5.87 -4.50
N THR A 57 4.20 -6.45 -4.48
CA THR A 57 4.82 -7.01 -3.26
C THR A 57 6.20 -6.43 -3.05
N THR A 58 6.70 -6.50 -1.83
CA THR A 58 8.09 -6.11 -1.52
C THR A 58 9.09 -7.10 -2.11
N TYR A 59 8.72 -8.40 -2.13
CA TYR A 59 9.50 -9.49 -2.74
C TYR A 59 8.56 -10.47 -3.44
N ILE A 60 9.03 -11.11 -4.52
CA ILE A 60 8.21 -12.07 -5.28
C ILE A 60 8.50 -13.50 -4.87
N SER A 61 9.79 -13.84 -4.67
CA SER A 61 10.28 -15.21 -4.52
C SER A 61 10.54 -15.64 -3.09
N GLU A 62 10.36 -14.76 -2.12
CA GLU A 62 10.80 -14.96 -0.77
C GLU A 62 9.63 -15.15 0.21
N TYR A 63 9.87 -15.91 1.27
CA TYR A 63 9.01 -16.09 2.43
C TYR A 63 7.58 -16.54 2.06
N ILE A 64 6.56 -15.77 2.39
CA ILE A 64 5.14 -16.12 2.16
C ILE A 64 4.61 -15.65 0.80
N PHE A 65 5.32 -14.72 0.13
CA PHE A 65 4.82 -14.06 -1.08
C PHE A 65 4.54 -15.01 -2.25
N PRO A 66 5.36 -16.03 -2.55
CA PRO A 66 5.03 -16.98 -3.61
C PRO A 66 3.67 -17.67 -3.40
N SER A 67 3.30 -17.96 -2.16
CA SER A 67 2.02 -18.60 -1.82
C SER A 67 0.86 -17.62 -1.94
N ILE A 68 1.04 -16.38 -1.50
CA ILE A 68 0.02 -15.33 -1.62
C ILE A 68 -0.23 -15.00 -3.10
N ILE A 69 0.84 -14.76 -3.87
CA ILE A 69 0.74 -14.44 -5.30
C ILE A 69 0.03 -15.57 -6.04
N ARG A 70 0.44 -16.83 -5.82
CA ARG A 70 -0.18 -17.99 -6.47
C ARG A 70 -1.66 -18.13 -6.11
N GLY A 71 -2.03 -17.92 -4.83
CA GLY A 71 -3.41 -17.99 -4.39
C GLY A 71 -4.28 -16.89 -5.00
N ALA A 72 -3.79 -15.67 -5.03
CA ALA A 72 -4.48 -14.53 -5.63
C ALA A 72 -4.61 -14.71 -7.15
N GLU A 73 -3.52 -15.06 -7.85
CA GLU A 73 -3.50 -15.30 -9.29
C GLU A 73 -4.48 -16.41 -9.69
N ALA A 74 -4.45 -17.56 -9.01
CA ALA A 74 -5.33 -18.68 -9.32
C ALA A 74 -6.82 -18.32 -9.17
N HIS A 75 -7.19 -17.50 -8.18
CA HIS A 75 -8.55 -17.04 -8.00
C HIS A 75 -8.95 -16.01 -9.08
N LEU A 76 -8.11 -15.00 -9.28
CA LEU A 76 -8.38 -13.92 -10.25
C LEU A 76 -8.46 -14.45 -11.69
N SER A 77 -7.54 -15.33 -12.08
CA SER A 77 -7.55 -15.96 -13.41
C SER A 77 -8.80 -16.79 -13.65
N LYS A 78 -9.32 -17.50 -12.62
CA LYS A 78 -10.57 -18.24 -12.70
C LYS A 78 -11.77 -17.32 -12.96
N GLU A 79 -11.77 -16.10 -12.41
CA GLU A 79 -12.78 -15.08 -12.64
C GLU A 79 -12.54 -14.27 -13.94
N GLY A 80 -11.52 -14.65 -14.71
CA GLY A 80 -11.19 -14.07 -16.01
C GLY A 80 -10.40 -12.76 -15.93
N TYR A 81 -9.72 -12.49 -14.80
CA TYR A 81 -8.81 -11.36 -14.66
C TYR A 81 -7.40 -11.72 -15.12
N HIS A 82 -6.74 -10.76 -15.73
CA HIS A 82 -5.29 -10.80 -15.97
C HIS A 82 -4.55 -10.23 -14.78
N VAL A 83 -3.46 -10.86 -14.38
CA VAL A 83 -2.68 -10.44 -13.23
C VAL A 83 -1.31 -9.95 -13.68
N SER A 84 -0.96 -8.73 -13.30
CA SER A 84 0.36 -8.15 -13.45
C SER A 84 1.07 -8.14 -12.09
N ILE A 85 2.27 -8.70 -12.01
CA ILE A 85 3.02 -8.79 -10.76
C ILE A 85 4.16 -7.76 -10.80
N PHE A 86 4.28 -6.98 -9.73
CA PHE A 86 5.31 -5.96 -9.52
C PHE A 86 6.05 -6.19 -8.22
N ASN A 87 7.32 -5.81 -8.20
CA ASN A 87 8.21 -5.91 -7.05
C ASN A 87 8.78 -4.54 -6.69
N THR A 88 8.62 -4.11 -5.44
CA THR A 88 9.18 -2.85 -4.96
C THR A 88 10.58 -3.00 -4.39
N ASN A 89 11.06 -4.22 -4.13
CA ASN A 89 12.32 -4.48 -3.40
C ASN A 89 12.40 -3.67 -2.10
N ASN A 90 11.26 -3.43 -1.45
CA ASN A 90 11.11 -2.61 -0.25
C ASN A 90 11.66 -1.16 -0.41
N LYS A 91 11.61 -0.59 -1.64
CA LYS A 91 12.13 0.77 -1.96
C LYS A 91 11.02 1.71 -2.40
N TYR A 92 10.89 2.84 -1.75
CA TYR A 92 9.89 3.87 -2.06
C TYR A 92 9.95 4.39 -3.50
N ASP A 93 11.14 4.52 -4.09
CA ASP A 93 11.27 4.98 -5.47
C ASP A 93 10.71 3.96 -6.48
N GLN A 94 10.85 2.66 -6.20
CA GLN A 94 10.25 1.61 -7.03
C GLN A 94 8.74 1.57 -6.85
N GLU A 95 8.24 1.66 -5.62
CA GLU A 95 6.80 1.77 -5.35
C GLU A 95 6.20 2.96 -6.11
N LYS A 96 6.83 4.14 -6.04
CA LYS A 96 6.40 5.34 -6.78
C LYS A 96 6.31 5.09 -8.29
N GLN A 97 7.33 4.46 -8.89
CA GLN A 97 7.33 4.15 -10.33
C GLN A 97 6.20 3.19 -10.69
N ILE A 98 5.98 2.16 -9.87
CA ILE A 98 4.92 1.18 -10.07
C ILE A 98 3.54 1.84 -9.97
N LEU A 99 3.29 2.62 -8.90
CA LEU A 99 2.02 3.34 -8.72
C LEU A 99 1.76 4.34 -9.86
N SER A 100 2.79 5.05 -10.32
CA SER A 100 2.69 5.94 -11.49
C SER A 100 2.31 5.17 -12.77
N LYS A 101 2.89 3.98 -12.97
CA LYS A 101 2.58 3.11 -14.10
C LYS A 101 1.16 2.56 -14.04
N ILE A 102 0.70 2.20 -12.85
CA ILE A 102 -0.66 1.72 -12.63
C ILE A 102 -1.68 2.83 -12.91
N LEU A 103 -1.44 4.05 -12.40
CA LEU A 103 -2.29 5.22 -12.64
C LEU A 103 -2.37 5.62 -14.12
N ALA A 104 -1.30 5.38 -14.89
CA ALA A 104 -1.28 5.65 -16.33
C ALA A 104 -1.79 4.46 -17.18
N GLY A 105 -1.99 3.30 -16.57
CA GLY A 105 -2.44 2.07 -17.24
C GLY A 105 -3.92 1.79 -16.99
N ASN A 106 -4.37 0.67 -17.56
CA ASN A 106 -5.76 0.21 -17.42
C ASN A 106 -5.80 -0.92 -16.39
N TYR A 107 -5.91 -0.57 -15.11
CA TYR A 107 -6.05 -1.51 -13.99
C TYR A 107 -7.38 -1.28 -13.29
N ASP A 108 -8.09 -2.37 -12.99
CA ASP A 108 -9.38 -2.35 -12.29
C ASP A 108 -9.20 -2.44 -10.77
N GLY A 109 -8.01 -2.77 -10.29
CA GLY A 109 -7.72 -2.84 -8.86
C GLY A 109 -6.29 -3.28 -8.55
N ILE A 110 -5.92 -3.15 -7.27
CA ILE A 110 -4.57 -3.43 -6.80
C ILE A 110 -4.62 -4.25 -5.51
N ILE A 111 -3.80 -5.29 -5.44
CA ILE A 111 -3.42 -5.95 -4.19
C ILE A 111 -1.98 -5.51 -3.90
N ILE A 112 -1.75 -4.81 -2.79
CA ILE A 112 -0.44 -4.21 -2.52
C ILE A 112 0.05 -4.50 -1.11
N GLU A 113 1.32 -4.90 -1.00
CA GLU A 113 2.03 -4.88 0.26
C GLU A 113 2.73 -3.53 0.43
N PRO A 114 2.49 -2.82 1.55
CA PRO A 114 3.16 -1.56 1.86
C PRO A 114 4.68 -1.68 1.91
N THR A 115 5.35 -0.80 1.20
CA THR A 115 6.80 -0.69 1.19
C THR A 115 7.29 -0.02 2.46
N ASN A 116 8.32 -0.58 3.12
CA ASN A 116 8.97 0.00 4.29
C ASN A 116 7.94 0.42 5.36
N SER A 117 7.04 -0.50 5.67
CA SER A 117 5.77 -0.25 6.37
C SER A 117 5.91 0.23 7.83
N ALA A 118 7.13 0.19 8.39
CA ALA A 118 7.42 0.72 9.73
C ALA A 118 7.67 2.24 9.75
N SER A 119 7.68 2.91 8.59
CA SER A 119 7.99 4.33 8.44
C SER A 119 6.90 5.05 7.64
N SER A 120 6.79 6.37 7.81
CA SER A 120 5.87 7.19 7.00
C SER A 120 6.22 7.08 5.52
N ASN A 121 5.22 6.83 4.68
CA ASN A 121 5.42 6.65 3.25
C ASN A 121 5.37 8.00 2.50
N PRO A 122 6.43 8.40 1.79
CA PRO A 122 6.43 9.62 0.99
C PRO A 122 5.50 9.56 -0.24
N ASN A 123 4.99 8.37 -0.55
CA ASN A 123 4.17 8.11 -1.74
C ASN A 123 2.65 8.15 -1.47
N LEU A 124 2.18 8.52 -0.26
CA LEU A 124 0.74 8.54 0.09
C LEU A 124 -0.13 9.25 -0.95
N ARG A 125 0.40 10.32 -1.57
CA ARG A 125 -0.31 11.05 -2.64
C ARG A 125 -0.71 10.18 -3.83
N TYR A 126 0.02 9.11 -4.12
CA TYR A 126 -0.31 8.20 -5.23
C TYR A 126 -1.51 7.34 -4.90
N TYR A 127 -1.66 6.93 -3.64
CA TYR A 127 -2.84 6.21 -3.16
C TYR A 127 -4.09 7.10 -3.20
N LEU A 128 -3.98 8.35 -2.78
CA LEU A 128 -5.07 9.33 -2.91
C LEU A 128 -5.43 9.59 -4.39
N ASN A 129 -4.47 9.52 -5.31
CA ASN A 129 -4.77 9.58 -6.74
C ASN A 129 -5.48 8.32 -7.24
N LEU A 130 -5.14 7.11 -6.74
CA LEU A 130 -5.88 5.89 -7.06
C LEU A 130 -7.34 6.00 -6.63
N GLU A 131 -7.61 6.51 -5.43
CA GLU A 131 -8.97 6.76 -4.93
C GLU A 131 -9.72 7.76 -5.82
N ARG A 132 -9.06 8.85 -6.22
CA ARG A 132 -9.65 9.85 -7.13
C ARG A 132 -10.00 9.27 -8.50
N GLU A 133 -9.17 8.37 -9.03
CA GLU A 133 -9.39 7.69 -10.31
C GLU A 133 -10.29 6.43 -10.17
N ASN A 134 -10.86 6.19 -8.97
CA ASN A 134 -11.70 5.03 -8.64
C ASN A 134 -11.01 3.67 -8.90
N ILE A 135 -9.70 3.59 -8.68
CA ILE A 135 -8.95 2.34 -8.72
C ILE A 135 -8.88 1.80 -7.29
N PRO A 136 -9.69 0.80 -6.92
CA PRO A 136 -9.68 0.23 -5.58
C PRO A 136 -8.37 -0.49 -5.30
N TYR A 137 -7.92 -0.41 -4.05
CA TYR A 137 -6.76 -1.16 -3.61
C TYR A 137 -7.02 -1.83 -2.25
N VAL A 138 -6.36 -2.96 -2.06
CA VAL A 138 -6.37 -3.72 -0.82
C VAL A 138 -4.93 -3.89 -0.36
N MET A 139 -4.67 -3.56 0.90
CA MET A 139 -3.35 -3.79 1.49
C MET A 139 -3.27 -5.17 2.14
N ILE A 140 -2.12 -5.81 1.98
CA ILE A 140 -1.84 -7.13 2.57
C ILE A 140 -0.62 -7.05 3.47
N ASN A 141 -0.60 -7.88 4.52
CA ASN A 141 0.52 -8.04 5.43
C ASN A 141 0.83 -6.82 6.33
N ALA A 142 0.66 -5.60 5.82
CA ALA A 142 0.74 -4.34 6.56
C ALA A 142 -0.28 -3.34 6.00
N SER A 143 -0.37 -2.15 6.62
CA SER A 143 -1.17 -1.02 6.10
C SER A 143 -0.50 0.30 6.45
N TYR A 144 -0.76 1.32 5.63
CA TYR A 144 -0.50 2.71 6.01
C TYR A 144 -1.71 3.23 6.77
N GLU A 145 -1.53 3.49 8.07
CA GLU A 145 -2.63 3.88 8.97
C GLU A 145 -3.30 5.18 8.54
N GLU A 146 -2.56 6.09 7.89
CA GLU A 146 -3.06 7.38 7.40
C GLU A 146 -4.13 7.24 6.30
N LEU A 147 -4.17 6.11 5.59
CA LEU A 147 -5.11 5.86 4.49
C LEU A 147 -6.34 5.05 4.92
N GLU A 148 -6.29 4.41 6.09
CA GLU A 148 -7.34 3.51 6.59
C GLU A 148 -7.90 2.53 5.51
N PRO A 149 -7.04 1.85 4.75
CA PRO A 149 -7.47 1.03 3.61
C PRO A 149 -8.12 -0.27 4.08
N VAL A 150 -8.86 -0.90 3.20
CA VAL A 150 -9.19 -2.32 3.37
C VAL A 150 -7.89 -3.11 3.43
N SER A 151 -7.67 -3.87 4.49
CA SER A 151 -6.41 -4.58 4.69
C SER A 151 -6.61 -5.99 5.26
N PHE A 152 -5.74 -6.90 4.84
CA PHE A 152 -5.63 -8.25 5.38
C PHE A 152 -4.28 -8.42 6.06
N MET A 153 -4.30 -8.47 7.38
CA MET A 153 -3.09 -8.53 8.21
C MET A 153 -3.18 -9.65 9.23
N MET A 154 -2.02 -10.15 9.64
CA MET A 154 -1.92 -11.00 10.82
C MET A 154 -1.90 -10.17 12.09
N ASP A 155 -2.37 -10.74 13.20
CA ASP A 155 -2.19 -10.13 14.53
C ASP A 155 -0.77 -10.43 15.02
N ASP A 156 0.20 -9.65 14.52
CA ASP A 156 1.61 -9.80 14.84
C ASP A 156 1.93 -9.53 16.31
N VAL A 157 1.15 -8.68 16.99
CA VAL A 157 1.31 -8.46 18.44
C VAL A 157 0.96 -9.73 19.18
N LYS A 158 -0.18 -10.35 18.86
CA LYS A 158 -0.61 -11.60 19.45
C LYS A 158 0.34 -12.75 19.07
N GLY A 159 0.82 -12.77 17.82
CA GLY A 159 1.81 -13.74 17.36
C GLY A 159 3.09 -13.70 18.19
N GLY A 160 3.71 -12.53 18.32
CA GLY A 160 4.91 -12.32 19.15
C GLY A 160 4.67 -12.65 20.62
N TYR A 161 3.50 -12.29 21.15
CA TYR A 161 3.10 -12.62 22.51
C TYR A 161 3.01 -14.14 22.73
N LEU A 162 2.28 -14.84 21.89
CA LEU A 162 2.05 -16.29 22.04
C LEU A 162 3.34 -17.10 21.91
N GLN A 163 4.22 -16.76 20.97
CA GLN A 163 5.52 -17.41 20.80
C GLN A 163 6.38 -17.24 22.06
N THR A 164 6.46 -16.03 22.58
CA THR A 164 7.24 -15.72 23.77
C THR A 164 6.66 -16.40 25.01
N LYS A 165 5.34 -16.31 25.20
CA LYS A 165 4.63 -16.97 26.29
C LYS A 165 4.89 -18.47 26.28
N HIS A 166 4.82 -19.12 25.12
CA HIS A 166 5.08 -20.56 24.99
C HIS A 166 6.49 -20.92 25.48
N LEU A 167 7.51 -20.16 25.10
CA LEU A 167 8.88 -20.40 25.56
C LEU A 167 9.01 -20.20 27.08
N ILE A 168 8.38 -19.20 27.64
CA ILE A 168 8.37 -18.96 29.09
C ILE A 168 7.69 -20.11 29.83
N GLU A 169 6.55 -20.59 29.34
CA GLU A 169 5.82 -21.74 29.93
C GLU A 169 6.60 -23.03 29.87
N LEU A 170 7.53 -23.19 28.91
CA LEU A 170 8.50 -24.29 28.86
C LEU A 170 9.69 -24.11 29.80
N GLY A 171 9.75 -23.02 30.57
CA GLY A 171 10.80 -22.76 31.57
C GLY A 171 11.99 -21.98 31.05
N HIS A 172 11.96 -21.46 29.80
CA HIS A 172 13.03 -20.64 29.27
C HIS A 172 13.03 -19.23 29.92
N GLN A 173 14.15 -18.82 30.48
CA GLN A 173 14.35 -17.49 31.11
C GLN A 173 15.19 -16.56 30.24
N HIS A 174 15.95 -17.09 29.29
CA HIS A 174 16.79 -16.32 28.37
C HIS A 174 16.27 -16.48 26.94
N ILE A 175 15.35 -15.60 26.56
CA ILE A 175 14.71 -15.61 25.25
C ILE A 175 15.22 -14.42 24.46
N ALA A 176 15.75 -14.65 23.26
CA ALA A 176 16.16 -13.59 22.35
C ALA A 176 15.03 -13.27 21.35
N CYS A 177 14.93 -11.98 20.99
CA CYS A 177 14.05 -11.51 19.93
C CYS A 177 14.89 -10.91 18.82
N ILE A 178 14.83 -11.51 17.63
CA ILE A 178 15.44 -10.97 16.42
C ILE A 178 14.30 -10.42 15.55
N TYR A 179 14.34 -9.13 15.27
CA TYR A 179 13.26 -8.52 14.49
C TYR A 179 13.77 -7.49 13.48
N LYS A 180 12.98 -7.33 12.40
CA LYS A 180 13.22 -6.38 11.34
C LYS A 180 12.65 -5.02 11.70
N THR A 181 13.43 -3.96 11.57
CA THR A 181 13.03 -2.61 12.03
C THR A 181 12.29 -1.79 10.98
N ASP A 182 12.44 -2.11 9.71
CA ASP A 182 11.81 -1.44 8.57
C ASP A 182 10.47 -2.06 8.12
N ASP A 183 9.99 -3.11 8.84
CA ASP A 183 8.69 -3.71 8.66
C ASP A 183 7.79 -3.53 9.90
N ALA A 184 6.55 -3.12 9.71
CA ALA A 184 5.58 -2.94 10.80
C ALA A 184 5.34 -4.24 11.59
N GLN A 185 5.39 -5.39 10.92
CA GLN A 185 5.26 -6.71 11.54
C GLN A 185 6.34 -6.97 12.57
N GLY A 186 7.60 -6.63 12.25
CA GLY A 186 8.73 -6.77 13.17
C GLY A 186 8.52 -5.98 14.46
N GLN A 187 8.10 -4.71 14.33
CA GLN A 187 7.81 -3.85 15.49
C GLN A 187 6.62 -4.38 16.31
N LYS A 188 5.56 -4.86 15.66
CA LYS A 188 4.39 -5.44 16.35
C LYS A 188 4.75 -6.74 17.08
N ARG A 189 5.57 -7.61 16.48
CA ARG A 189 6.08 -8.84 17.15
C ARG A 189 6.95 -8.53 18.35
N LEU A 190 7.85 -7.53 18.26
CA LEU A 190 8.60 -7.03 19.41
C LEU A 190 7.67 -6.55 20.54
N LYS A 191 6.62 -5.79 20.20
CA LYS A 191 5.61 -5.35 21.18
C LYS A 191 4.99 -6.56 21.90
N GLY A 192 4.65 -7.61 21.17
CA GLY A 192 4.11 -8.85 21.73
C GLY A 192 5.12 -9.55 22.65
N TYR A 193 6.39 -9.64 22.23
CA TYR A 193 7.48 -10.20 23.03
C TYR A 193 7.67 -9.46 24.36
N ILE A 194 7.73 -8.13 24.33
CA ILE A 194 7.87 -7.30 25.54
C ILE A 194 6.65 -7.49 26.45
N LYS A 195 5.46 -7.55 25.87
CA LYS A 195 4.21 -7.73 26.63
C LYS A 195 4.20 -9.08 27.36
N ALA A 196 4.62 -10.16 26.71
CA ALA A 196 4.66 -11.50 27.33
C ALA A 196 5.62 -11.55 28.54
N HIS A 197 6.80 -10.94 28.45
CA HIS A 197 7.72 -10.84 29.57
C HIS A 197 7.11 -10.10 30.76
N ARG A 198 6.40 -8.99 30.50
CA ARG A 198 5.75 -8.19 31.56
C ARG A 198 4.58 -8.92 32.21
N ASP A 199 3.73 -9.55 31.39
CA ASP A 199 2.52 -10.24 31.89
C ASP A 199 2.87 -11.49 32.72
N LEU A 200 4.04 -12.09 32.50
CA LEU A 200 4.51 -13.32 33.16
C LEU A 200 5.65 -13.07 34.18
N ASP A 201 5.92 -11.82 34.52
CA ASP A 201 6.93 -11.39 35.49
C ASP A 201 8.34 -11.94 35.20
N ILE A 202 8.69 -12.15 33.94
CA ILE A 202 10.04 -12.54 33.51
C ILE A 202 10.86 -11.32 33.14
N LEU A 203 12.02 -11.15 33.81
CA LEU A 203 12.89 -10.02 33.56
C LEU A 203 13.44 -10.03 32.14
N LEU A 204 13.14 -8.98 31.39
CA LEU A 204 13.67 -8.77 30.04
C LEU A 204 15.10 -8.24 30.11
N ASN A 205 16.03 -8.95 29.48
CA ASN A 205 17.39 -8.42 29.26
C ASN A 205 17.40 -7.66 27.91
N PRO A 206 17.68 -6.33 27.91
CA PRO A 206 17.74 -5.55 26.67
C PRO A 206 18.75 -6.06 25.63
N LYS A 207 19.81 -6.76 26.07
CA LYS A 207 20.80 -7.36 25.17
C LYS A 207 20.25 -8.52 24.34
N ASN A 208 19.09 -9.06 24.71
CA ASN A 208 18.41 -10.11 23.97
C ASN A 208 17.56 -9.59 22.81
N ILE A 209 17.53 -8.27 22.61
CA ILE A 209 16.81 -7.64 21.49
C ILE A 209 17.81 -7.33 20.38
N ILE A 210 17.70 -8.05 19.27
CA ILE A 210 18.59 -7.96 18.11
C ILE A 210 17.79 -7.40 16.95
N THR A 211 18.34 -6.45 16.24
CA THR A 211 17.69 -5.77 15.12
C THR A 211 18.42 -6.01 13.80
N TYR A 212 17.66 -6.04 12.71
CA TYR A 212 18.21 -5.99 11.35
C TYR A 212 17.29 -5.17 10.43
N GLN A 213 17.78 -4.83 9.26
CA GLN A 213 17.05 -4.11 8.19
C GLN A 213 17.21 -4.85 6.87
N THR A 214 16.34 -4.53 5.90
CA THR A 214 16.40 -5.09 4.55
C THR A 214 17.82 -5.02 3.93
N GLU A 215 18.51 -3.90 4.08
CA GLU A 215 19.85 -3.72 3.52
C GLU A 215 20.92 -4.61 4.17
N ASN A 216 20.69 -5.06 5.39
CA ASN A 216 21.64 -5.87 6.18
C ASN A 216 21.28 -7.36 6.25
N GLU A 217 20.22 -7.78 5.58
CA GLU A 217 19.67 -9.13 5.70
C GLU A 217 20.67 -10.22 5.27
N LEU A 218 21.56 -9.92 4.31
CA LEU A 218 22.62 -10.79 3.84
C LEU A 218 23.94 -10.70 4.61
N SER A 219 24.09 -9.72 5.50
CA SER A 219 25.36 -9.39 6.15
C SER A 219 25.42 -9.58 7.65
N THR A 220 24.33 -10.02 8.30
CA THR A 220 24.33 -10.28 9.74
C THR A 220 24.76 -11.73 9.99
N PRO A 221 26.06 -12.03 10.24
CA PRO A 221 26.44 -13.34 10.70
C PRO A 221 25.80 -13.51 12.08
N ILE A 222 25.02 -14.57 12.26
CA ILE A 222 24.70 -15.08 13.59
C ILE A 222 26.03 -15.59 14.15
N THR A 223 26.86 -14.68 14.64
CA THR A 223 28.02 -15.06 15.43
C THR A 223 27.49 -15.50 16.79
N GLY A 224 27.50 -16.82 16.99
CA GLY A 224 27.22 -17.47 18.27
C GLY A 224 28.20 -17.09 19.38
#